data_da96579c169f1a421357b83b381d8e28
#
_entry.id   da96579c169f1a421357b83b381d8e28
#
_cell.length_a   1.000
_cell.length_b   1.000
_cell.length_c   1.000
_cell.angle_alpha   90.00
_cell.angle_beta   90.00
_cell.angle_gamma   90.00
#
_symmetry.space_group_name_H-M   'P 1'
#
loop_
_entity.id
_entity.type
_entity.pdbx_description
1 polymer ?
#
loop_
_entity_poly.entity_id
_entity_poly.type
_entity_poly.pdbx_seq_one_letter_code
_entity_poly.pdbx_strand_id
1 'polypeptide(L)'
;IEETVVKSLKQVVLWDEVKDKLKDSAFALSGGQQQRLCIARALAISPSILLMDEPTSALDPISTGKIEDLIHELKKEYTIVIVTHNMQQAARVSDKTGYFYLGELVEYGETRKIFTNPEKESTQNYITGRFG
;
A
#
# COMPACT_ATOMS: atom_id res chain seq x y z
N ILE A 1 -8.44 -14.05 -21.07
CA ILE A 1 -8.38 -12.58 -20.77
C ILE A 1 -9.53 -12.21 -19.85
N GLU A 2 -10.76 -12.56 -20.17
CA GLU A 2 -11.95 -12.19 -19.37
C GLU A 2 -11.90 -12.78 -17.95
N GLU A 3 -11.50 -14.02 -17.80
CA GLU A 3 -11.35 -14.69 -16.51
C GLU A 3 -10.29 -14.00 -15.63
N THR A 4 -9.18 -13.59 -16.22
CA THR A 4 -8.11 -12.84 -15.51
C THR A 4 -8.62 -11.50 -15.01
N VAL A 5 -9.39 -10.78 -15.83
CA VAL A 5 -9.99 -9.50 -15.45
C VAL A 5 -10.92 -9.67 -14.25
N VAL A 6 -11.86 -10.63 -14.34
CA VAL A 6 -12.81 -10.92 -13.26
C VAL A 6 -12.06 -11.29 -11.97
N LYS A 7 -11.08 -12.19 -12.07
CA LYS A 7 -10.28 -12.63 -10.93
C LYS A 7 -9.57 -11.44 -10.26
N SER A 8 -8.85 -10.64 -11.04
CA SER A 8 -8.09 -9.49 -10.51
C SER A 8 -8.98 -8.44 -9.85
N LEU A 9 -10.14 -8.14 -10.45
CA LEU A 9 -11.11 -7.21 -9.88
C LEU A 9 -11.74 -7.74 -8.59
N LYS A 10 -11.96 -9.05 -8.48
CA LYS A 10 -12.43 -9.67 -7.24
C LYS A 10 -11.39 -9.63 -6.14
N GLN A 11 -10.11 -9.85 -6.46
CA GLN A 11 -9.02 -9.79 -5.48
C GLN A 11 -8.91 -8.43 -4.80
N VAL A 12 -9.27 -7.36 -5.49
CA VAL A 12 -9.24 -5.99 -4.94
C VAL A 12 -10.61 -5.49 -4.47
N VAL A 13 -11.59 -6.39 -4.36
CA VAL A 13 -12.97 -6.07 -3.93
C VAL A 13 -13.60 -4.94 -4.77
N LEU A 14 -13.35 -4.96 -6.07
CA LEU A 14 -13.85 -3.94 -7.01
C LEU A 14 -14.87 -4.49 -8.00
N TRP A 15 -14.92 -5.80 -8.20
CA TRP A 15 -15.77 -6.43 -9.22
C TRP A 15 -17.23 -5.99 -9.17
N ASP A 16 -17.86 -6.06 -8.01
CA ASP A 16 -19.29 -5.74 -7.88
C ASP A 16 -19.60 -4.27 -8.15
N GLU A 17 -18.61 -3.39 -7.96
CA GLU A 17 -18.76 -1.95 -8.20
C GLU A 17 -18.60 -1.57 -9.67
N VAL A 18 -17.94 -2.42 -10.49
CA VAL A 18 -17.59 -2.07 -11.89
C VAL A 18 -18.06 -3.05 -12.94
N LYS A 19 -18.59 -4.22 -12.58
CA LYS A 19 -18.98 -5.29 -13.53
C LYS A 19 -19.92 -4.83 -14.64
N ASP A 20 -20.79 -3.86 -14.38
CA ASP A 20 -21.76 -3.33 -15.35
C ASP A 20 -21.22 -2.13 -16.15
N LYS A 21 -19.99 -1.72 -15.94
CA LYS A 21 -19.35 -0.54 -16.57
C LYS A 21 -17.91 -0.79 -17.03
N LEU A 22 -17.60 -2.05 -17.39
CA LEU A 22 -16.24 -2.43 -17.82
C LEU A 22 -15.77 -1.72 -19.09
N LYS A 23 -16.68 -1.15 -19.86
CA LYS A 23 -16.38 -0.38 -21.09
C LYS A 23 -16.34 1.11 -20.87
N ASP A 24 -16.69 1.58 -19.69
CA ASP A 24 -16.67 2.99 -19.35
C ASP A 24 -15.23 3.46 -19.07
N SER A 25 -15.05 4.77 -19.14
CA SER A 25 -13.75 5.39 -18.81
C SER A 25 -13.42 5.18 -17.32
N ALA A 26 -12.19 4.75 -17.03
CA ALA A 26 -11.70 4.62 -15.65
C ALA A 26 -11.67 5.98 -14.91
N PHE A 27 -11.64 7.10 -15.63
CA PHE A 27 -11.72 8.43 -15.03
C PHE A 27 -13.09 8.74 -14.39
N ALA A 28 -14.13 7.96 -14.72
CA ALA A 28 -15.44 8.05 -14.05
C ALA A 28 -15.47 7.41 -12.66
N LEU A 29 -14.44 6.65 -12.30
CA LEU A 29 -14.32 6.02 -10.98
C LEU A 29 -13.82 7.02 -9.92
N SER A 30 -14.18 6.78 -8.65
CA SER A 30 -13.61 7.52 -7.52
C SER A 30 -12.10 7.27 -7.39
N GLY A 31 -11.39 8.14 -6.67
CA GLY A 31 -9.95 7.97 -6.44
C GLY A 31 -9.59 6.62 -5.82
N GLY A 32 -10.34 6.18 -4.83
CA GLY A 32 -10.13 4.87 -4.20
C GLY A 32 -10.41 3.69 -5.13
N GLN A 33 -11.44 3.80 -5.98
CA GLN A 33 -11.73 2.80 -7.02
C GLN A 33 -10.62 2.76 -8.07
N GLN A 34 -10.13 3.91 -8.52
CA GLN A 34 -9.00 4.00 -9.45
C GLN A 34 -7.74 3.35 -8.87
N GLN A 35 -7.46 3.59 -7.59
CA GLN A 35 -6.31 2.97 -6.91
C GLN A 35 -6.46 1.46 -6.84
N ARG A 36 -7.62 0.93 -6.47
CA ARG A 36 -7.89 -0.51 -6.49
C ARG A 36 -7.78 -1.10 -7.90
N LEU A 37 -8.21 -0.37 -8.92
CA LEU A 37 -8.05 -0.78 -10.32
C LEU A 37 -6.58 -0.88 -10.72
N CYS A 38 -5.74 0.07 -10.29
CA CYS A 38 -4.30 0.02 -10.52
C CYS A 38 -3.66 -1.20 -9.85
N ILE A 39 -4.08 -1.54 -8.64
CA ILE A 39 -3.62 -2.74 -7.93
C ILE A 39 -4.08 -4.00 -8.69
N ALA A 40 -5.36 -4.07 -9.11
CA ALA A 40 -5.88 -5.20 -9.90
C ALA A 40 -5.08 -5.41 -11.18
N ARG A 41 -4.72 -4.33 -11.87
CA ARG A 41 -3.89 -4.38 -13.08
C ARG A 41 -2.52 -5.00 -12.79
N ALA A 42 -1.89 -4.62 -11.68
CA ALA A 42 -0.62 -5.20 -11.27
C ALA A 42 -0.75 -6.69 -10.90
N LEU A 43 -1.83 -7.08 -10.25
CA LEU A 43 -2.10 -8.48 -9.87
C LEU A 43 -2.41 -9.39 -11.06
N ALA A 44 -2.89 -8.83 -12.17
CA ALA A 44 -3.29 -9.61 -13.36
C ALA A 44 -2.14 -10.43 -13.97
N ILE A 45 -0.90 -10.00 -13.78
CA ILE A 45 0.30 -10.71 -14.24
C ILE A 45 0.86 -11.70 -13.20
N SER A 46 0.16 -11.90 -12.07
CA SER A 46 0.58 -12.80 -10.98
C SER A 46 2.01 -12.54 -10.49
N PRO A 47 2.31 -11.33 -10.00
CA PRO A 47 3.66 -10.97 -9.59
C PRO A 47 4.07 -11.72 -8.32
N SER A 48 5.38 -11.94 -8.12
CA SER A 48 5.91 -12.43 -6.84
C SER A 48 6.03 -11.30 -5.80
N ILE A 49 6.30 -10.09 -6.27
CA ILE A 49 6.47 -8.90 -5.42
C ILE A 49 5.60 -7.77 -5.99
N LEU A 50 4.83 -7.14 -5.13
CA LEU A 50 4.01 -5.98 -5.45
C LEU A 50 4.64 -4.72 -4.85
N LEU A 51 4.96 -3.75 -5.70
CA LEU A 51 5.52 -2.46 -5.28
C LEU A 51 4.43 -1.40 -5.28
N MET A 52 4.31 -0.68 -4.18
CA MET A 52 3.35 0.42 -4.02
C MET A 52 4.10 1.68 -3.59
N ASP A 53 3.95 2.75 -4.36
CA ASP A 53 4.54 4.06 -4.03
C ASP A 53 3.43 5.02 -3.61
N GLU A 54 3.45 5.42 -2.34
CA GLU A 54 2.47 6.33 -1.74
C GLU A 54 1.01 5.94 -2.06
N PRO A 55 0.57 4.70 -1.75
CA PRO A 55 -0.68 4.16 -2.29
C PRO A 55 -1.95 4.87 -1.84
N THR A 56 -1.87 5.70 -0.79
CA THR A 56 -3.05 6.39 -0.23
C THR A 56 -2.92 7.91 -0.16
N SER A 57 -1.85 8.48 -0.73
CA SER A 57 -1.52 9.91 -0.56
C SER A 57 -2.60 10.88 -1.07
N ALA A 58 -3.37 10.48 -2.07
CA ALA A 58 -4.43 11.31 -2.68
C ALA A 58 -5.84 10.84 -2.29
N LEU A 59 -5.98 10.00 -1.26
CA LEU A 59 -7.25 9.40 -0.87
C LEU A 59 -7.81 10.01 0.42
N ASP A 60 -9.13 10.06 0.50
CA ASP A 60 -9.87 10.37 1.74
C ASP A 60 -9.66 9.26 2.80
N PRO A 61 -9.98 9.51 4.08
CA PRO A 61 -9.78 8.53 5.15
C PRO A 61 -10.51 7.20 4.95
N ILE A 62 -11.72 7.21 4.39
CA ILE A 62 -12.51 6.00 4.15
C ILE A 62 -11.86 5.15 3.07
N SER A 63 -11.47 5.76 1.95
CA SER A 63 -10.77 5.09 0.86
C SER A 63 -9.40 4.58 1.29
N THR A 64 -8.68 5.35 2.10
CA THR A 64 -7.41 4.94 2.72
C THR A 64 -7.60 3.67 3.54
N GLY A 65 -8.62 3.62 4.41
CA GLY A 65 -8.93 2.43 5.20
C GLY A 65 -9.20 1.20 4.33
N LYS A 66 -9.93 1.34 3.23
CA LYS A 66 -10.19 0.24 2.28
C LYS A 66 -8.90 -0.27 1.61
N ILE A 67 -7.98 0.62 1.26
CA ILE A 67 -6.68 0.22 0.70
C ILE A 67 -5.82 -0.49 1.75
N GLU A 68 -5.79 0.01 2.99
CA GLU A 68 -5.06 -0.66 4.07
C GLU A 68 -5.62 -2.06 4.38
N ASP A 69 -6.94 -2.23 4.40
CA ASP A 69 -7.59 -3.53 4.55
C ASP A 69 -7.23 -4.47 3.40
N LEU A 70 -7.20 -3.95 2.18
CA LEU A 70 -6.78 -4.69 1.00
C LEU A 70 -5.32 -5.14 1.10
N ILE A 71 -4.42 -4.29 1.56
CA ILE A 71 -3.01 -4.62 1.79
C ILE A 71 -2.90 -5.77 2.80
N HIS A 72 -3.66 -5.74 3.90
CA HIS A 72 -3.68 -6.82 4.88
C HIS A 72 -4.12 -8.17 4.29
N GLU A 73 -5.07 -8.17 3.36
CA GLU A 73 -5.49 -9.40 2.67
C GLU A 73 -4.44 -9.85 1.64
N LEU A 74 -3.92 -8.94 0.83
CA LEU A 74 -2.95 -9.26 -0.22
C LEU A 74 -1.61 -9.76 0.33
N LYS A 75 -1.16 -9.28 1.49
CA LYS A 75 0.12 -9.72 2.05
C LYS A 75 0.13 -11.20 2.47
N LYS A 76 -1.02 -11.85 2.56
CA LYS A 76 -1.12 -13.30 2.80
C LYS A 76 -0.60 -14.11 1.61
N GLU A 77 -0.69 -13.57 0.40
CA GLU A 77 -0.31 -14.24 -0.84
C GLU A 77 0.88 -13.60 -1.55
N TYR A 78 1.11 -12.31 -1.33
CA TYR A 78 2.13 -11.53 -2.03
C TYR A 78 3.13 -10.92 -1.05
N THR A 79 4.38 -10.81 -1.49
CA THR A 79 5.34 -9.92 -0.84
C THR A 79 5.06 -8.49 -1.31
N ILE A 80 4.78 -7.59 -0.37
CA ILE A 80 4.44 -6.20 -0.68
C ILE A 80 5.53 -5.27 -0.14
N VAL A 81 6.03 -4.40 -1.01
CA VAL A 81 6.94 -3.31 -0.63
C VAL A 81 6.20 -1.99 -0.83
N ILE A 82 6.09 -1.21 0.24
CA ILE A 82 5.40 0.09 0.22
C ILE A 82 6.41 1.18 0.51
N VAL A 83 6.44 2.21 -0.32
CA VAL A 83 7.11 3.48 -0.03
C VAL A 83 6.05 4.45 0.46
N THR A 84 6.25 5.01 1.64
CA THR A 84 5.35 6.00 2.22
C THR A 84 6.08 6.94 3.16
N HIS A 85 5.68 8.20 3.20
CA HIS A 85 6.08 9.15 4.23
C HIS A 85 5.08 9.21 5.40
N ASN A 86 3.98 8.46 5.30
CA ASN A 86 3.00 8.36 6.38
C ASN A 86 3.42 7.28 7.37
N MET A 87 4.05 7.72 8.45
CA MET A 87 4.55 6.82 9.50
C MET A 87 3.45 6.01 10.18
N GLN A 88 2.27 6.60 10.35
CA GLN A 88 1.14 5.89 10.96
C GLN A 88 0.66 4.75 10.06
N GLN A 89 0.62 4.96 8.76
CA GLN A 89 0.29 3.91 7.79
C GLN A 89 1.33 2.80 7.83
N ALA A 90 2.62 3.14 7.79
CA ALA A 90 3.69 2.16 7.89
C ALA A 90 3.56 1.31 9.16
N ALA A 91 3.28 1.95 10.30
CA ALA A 91 3.09 1.25 11.58
C ALA A 91 1.89 0.29 11.56
N ARG A 92 0.79 0.65 10.86
CA ARG A 92 -0.42 -0.18 10.80
C ARG A 92 -0.31 -1.38 9.86
N VAL A 93 0.32 -1.22 8.71
CA VAL A 93 0.20 -2.21 7.62
C VAL A 93 1.44 -3.09 7.45
N SER A 94 2.61 -2.65 7.89
CA SER A 94 3.87 -3.36 7.61
C SER A 94 4.27 -4.30 8.73
N ASP A 95 4.94 -5.39 8.35
CA ASP A 95 5.58 -6.34 9.27
C ASP A 95 7.02 -5.92 9.55
N LYS A 96 7.68 -5.36 8.54
CA LYS A 96 9.03 -4.81 8.65
C LYS A 96 9.07 -3.40 8.07
N THR A 97 9.93 -2.57 8.63
CA THR A 97 10.09 -1.16 8.22
C THR A 97 11.56 -0.83 8.03
N GLY A 98 11.85 -0.16 6.92
CA GLY A 98 13.15 0.44 6.66
C GLY A 98 13.05 1.96 6.67
N TYR A 99 13.95 2.62 7.39
CA TYR A 99 14.09 4.06 7.37
C TYR A 99 15.22 4.47 6.43
N PHE A 100 14.86 5.24 5.41
CA PHE A 100 15.80 5.79 4.44
C PHE A 100 15.97 7.29 4.66
N TYR A 101 17.22 7.74 4.55
CA TYR A 101 17.56 9.16 4.56
C TYR A 101 18.66 9.45 3.54
N LEU A 102 18.41 10.40 2.66
CA LEU A 102 19.33 10.80 1.58
C LEU A 102 19.89 9.61 0.77
N GLY A 103 19.03 8.66 0.45
CA GLY A 103 19.40 7.49 -0.36
C GLY A 103 20.08 6.36 0.41
N GLU A 104 20.27 6.51 1.71
CA GLU A 104 20.89 5.48 2.56
C GLU A 104 19.85 4.81 3.47
N LEU A 105 19.94 3.48 3.59
CA LEU A 105 19.16 2.74 4.57
C LEU A 105 19.77 2.93 5.96
N VAL A 106 19.10 3.72 6.79
CA VAL A 106 19.58 4.06 8.13
C VAL A 106 19.31 2.91 9.11
N GLU A 107 18.10 2.39 9.10
CA GLU A 107 17.69 1.30 9.98
C GLU A 107 16.62 0.44 9.34
N TYR A 108 16.66 -0.88 9.60
CA TYR A 108 15.68 -1.84 9.12
C TYR A 108 15.40 -2.89 10.20
N GLY A 109 14.15 -3.25 10.39
CA GLY A 109 13.77 -4.27 11.36
C GLY A 109 12.27 -4.45 11.48
N GLU A 110 11.87 -5.19 12.50
CA GLU A 110 10.46 -5.39 12.84
C GLU A 110 9.78 -4.02 13.06
N THR A 111 8.64 -3.82 12.45
CA THR A 111 7.92 -2.55 12.48
C THR A 111 7.68 -2.07 13.91
N ARG A 112 7.23 -2.95 14.79
CA ARG A 112 6.99 -2.60 16.17
C ARG A 112 8.25 -2.06 16.85
N LYS A 113 9.41 -2.69 16.62
CA LYS A 113 10.69 -2.25 17.18
C LYS A 113 11.10 -0.88 16.64
N ILE A 114 11.00 -0.68 15.31
CA ILE A 114 11.35 0.59 14.66
C ILE A 114 10.54 1.74 15.25
N PHE A 115 9.24 1.55 15.48
CA PHE A 115 8.36 2.62 15.96
C PHE A 115 8.32 2.79 17.48
N THR A 116 8.83 1.86 18.26
CA THR A 116 8.81 1.93 19.73
C THR A 116 10.17 2.03 20.37
N ASN A 117 11.17 1.34 19.84
CA ASN A 117 12.53 1.29 20.40
C ASN A 117 13.59 1.08 19.30
N PRO A 118 13.75 2.05 18.39
CA PRO A 118 14.76 1.96 17.34
C PRO A 118 16.19 1.98 17.92
N GLU A 119 17.14 1.38 17.21
CA GLU A 119 18.54 1.35 17.62
C GLU A 119 19.27 2.66 17.30
N LYS A 120 18.86 3.36 16.26
CA LYS A 120 19.48 4.60 15.80
C LYS A 120 18.76 5.83 16.37
N GLU A 121 19.54 6.77 16.90
CA GLU A 121 19.01 8.04 17.35
C GLU A 121 18.34 8.83 16.23
N SER A 122 18.89 8.79 15.02
CA SER A 122 18.30 9.45 13.85
C SER A 122 16.92 8.89 13.48
N THR A 123 16.72 7.59 13.63
CA THR A 123 15.40 6.95 13.44
C THR A 123 14.43 7.44 14.51
N GLN A 124 14.84 7.47 15.76
CA GLN A 124 14.01 7.95 16.86
C GLN A 124 13.62 9.42 16.66
N ASN A 125 14.57 10.27 16.27
CA ASN A 125 14.32 11.68 16.00
C ASN A 125 13.32 11.87 14.85
N TYR A 126 13.43 11.08 13.80
CA TYR A 126 12.48 11.10 12.69
C TYR A 126 11.06 10.74 13.14
N ILE A 127 10.92 9.65 13.89
CA ILE A 127 9.62 9.14 14.36
C ILE A 127 8.98 10.12 15.35
N THR A 128 9.76 10.75 16.22
CA THR A 128 9.27 11.71 17.23
C THR A 128 9.13 13.14 16.71
N GLY A 129 9.46 13.38 15.44
CA GLY A 129 9.43 14.71 14.84
C GLY A 129 10.52 15.67 15.35
N ARG A 130 11.54 15.16 15.97
CA ARG A 130 12.69 15.95 16.47
C ARG A 130 13.78 16.02 15.40
N PHE A 131 13.56 16.90 14.42
CA PHE A 131 14.54 17.18 13.37
C PHE A 131 15.54 18.24 13.84
N GLY A 132 16.77 17.96 13.62
CA GLY A 132 17.85 18.92 13.79
C GLY A 132 19.05 18.36 14.47
#